data_799cc26cc759a46ae384f71e4cb6f6eb
#
_entry.id   799cc26cc759a46ae384f71e4cb6f6eb
#
_cell.length_a   1.000
_cell.length_b   1.000
_cell.length_c   1.000
_cell.angle_alpha   90.00
_cell.angle_beta   90.00
_cell.angle_gamma   90.00
#
_symmetry.space_group_name_H-M   'P 1'
#
loop_
_entity.id
_entity.type
_entity.pdbx_description
1 polymer ?
#
loop_
_entity_poly.entity_id
_entity_poly.type
_entity_poly.pdbx_seq_one_letter_code
_entity_poly.pdbx_strand_id
1 'polypeptide(L)'
;EVSPAKYRGMLTSIQQIGIISGLFIAFLSNYLIAANAGGSTQMFAWGYEAWRWMFWIELAPAFLFLFTLFIIPESPRFLVANGKNEKALEVLGRLMGEGAQDKLSEIQSSLAGSKHRPRLSDMLDSKRGVRPIIWVGIWLAAFQQLVGINVVFYYGAVLWQAAGFTEDNALLINVVTGGVSIGACLVATLLVDRIGRKPLLLVGSFGMALTLGAMAFVFATGALGENGALKLGDDAGLIALIAANLYVIFFNATWGPVMWVMLGEMFPNQIRGSGLAVSGLSAWVANFGITMLFPVMLTGIGLGGAYGIYAFFALISAFFVVKFTRETKGLELEDMQG
;
A
#
# COMPACT_ATOMS: atom_id res chain seq x y z
N GLU A 1 8.75 12.70 -12.18
CA GLU A 1 9.88 13.38 -12.84
C GLU A 1 9.46 14.60 -13.68
N VAL A 2 8.30 14.55 -14.30
CA VAL A 2 7.73 15.64 -15.14
C VAL A 2 6.77 16.56 -14.39
N SER A 3 6.46 16.25 -13.14
CA SER A 3 5.46 16.96 -12.33
C SER A 3 6.02 18.24 -11.73
N PRO A 4 5.32 19.40 -11.89
CA PRO A 4 5.65 20.62 -11.16
C PRO A 4 5.64 20.38 -9.64
N ALA A 5 6.59 21.00 -8.91
CA ALA A 5 6.73 20.81 -7.46
C ALA A 5 5.43 21.06 -6.69
N LYS A 6 4.63 22.05 -7.13
CA LYS A 6 3.33 22.40 -6.54
C LYS A 6 2.29 21.27 -6.53
N TYR A 7 2.34 20.35 -7.50
CA TYR A 7 1.34 19.28 -7.66
C TYR A 7 1.93 17.87 -7.43
N ARG A 8 3.21 17.77 -7.06
CA ARG A 8 3.93 16.50 -6.92
C ARG A 8 3.28 15.59 -5.89
N GLY A 9 2.92 16.11 -4.71
CA GLY A 9 2.26 15.36 -3.65
C GLY A 9 0.89 14.81 -4.10
N MET A 10 0.08 15.66 -4.73
CA MET A 10 -1.22 15.25 -5.27
C MET A 10 -1.08 14.16 -6.35
N LEU A 11 -0.15 14.31 -7.28
CA LEU A 11 0.07 13.33 -8.36
C LEU A 11 0.62 11.99 -7.83
N THR A 12 1.45 12.01 -6.77
CA THR A 12 1.89 10.79 -6.08
C THR A 12 0.70 10.08 -5.39
N SER A 13 -0.22 10.85 -4.81
CA SER A 13 -1.43 10.29 -4.19
C SER A 13 -2.39 9.68 -5.21
N ILE A 14 -2.46 10.19 -6.44
CA ILE A 14 -3.26 9.61 -7.53
C ILE A 14 -2.81 8.17 -7.82
N GLN A 15 -1.52 7.88 -7.76
CA GLN A 15 -1.02 6.51 -7.92
C GLN A 15 -1.65 5.56 -6.90
N GLN A 16 -1.71 5.95 -5.62
CA GLN A 16 -2.32 5.13 -4.57
C GLN A 16 -3.83 4.95 -4.80
N ILE A 17 -4.53 6.00 -5.21
CA ILE A 17 -5.94 5.92 -5.58
C ILE A 17 -6.14 4.96 -6.74
N GLY A 18 -5.25 5.01 -7.74
CA GLY A 18 -5.27 4.07 -8.88
C GLY A 18 -5.12 2.61 -8.45
N ILE A 19 -4.17 2.31 -7.54
CA ILE A 19 -3.96 0.96 -7.01
C ILE A 19 -5.22 0.45 -6.29
N ILE A 20 -5.79 1.26 -5.40
CA ILE A 20 -6.98 0.88 -4.62
C ILE A 20 -8.22 0.76 -5.51
N SER A 21 -8.36 1.64 -6.51
CA SER A 21 -9.46 1.55 -7.48
C SER A 21 -9.35 0.28 -8.33
N GLY A 22 -8.14 -0.12 -8.73
CA GLY A 22 -7.91 -1.39 -9.41
C GLY A 22 -8.32 -2.59 -8.56
N LEU A 23 -7.96 -2.57 -7.27
CA LEU A 23 -8.36 -3.62 -6.32
C LEU A 23 -9.89 -3.68 -6.15
N PHE A 24 -10.55 -2.53 -6.03
CA PHE A 24 -12.01 -2.44 -5.96
C PHE A 24 -12.68 -3.04 -7.22
N ILE A 25 -12.19 -2.69 -8.41
CA ILE A 25 -12.71 -3.22 -9.68
C ILE A 25 -12.51 -4.73 -9.75
N ALA A 26 -11.36 -5.25 -9.28
CA ALA A 26 -11.10 -6.68 -9.22
C ALA A 26 -12.09 -7.39 -8.28
N PHE A 27 -12.34 -6.87 -7.08
CA PHE A 27 -13.33 -7.42 -6.17
C PHE A 27 -14.74 -7.38 -6.75
N LEU A 28 -15.12 -6.27 -7.36
CA LEU A 28 -16.42 -6.11 -8.00
C LEU A 28 -16.61 -7.10 -9.16
N SER A 29 -15.60 -7.27 -10.02
CA SER A 29 -15.66 -8.23 -11.12
C SER A 29 -15.78 -9.67 -10.63
N ASN A 30 -15.02 -10.04 -9.60
CA ASN A 30 -15.09 -11.38 -9.00
C ASN A 30 -16.47 -11.66 -8.39
N TYR A 31 -17.01 -10.69 -7.64
CA TYR A 31 -18.36 -10.79 -7.10
C TYR A 31 -19.42 -10.97 -8.19
N LEU A 32 -19.39 -10.14 -9.24
CA LEU A 32 -20.36 -10.20 -10.34
C LEU A 32 -20.27 -11.53 -11.11
N ILE A 33 -19.07 -12.05 -11.34
CA ILE A 33 -18.88 -13.34 -12.02
C ILE A 33 -19.43 -14.48 -11.15
N ALA A 34 -19.08 -14.52 -9.86
CA ALA A 34 -19.55 -15.54 -8.94
C ALA A 34 -21.08 -15.52 -8.78
N ALA A 35 -21.65 -14.32 -8.59
CA ALA A 35 -23.11 -14.14 -8.43
C ALA A 35 -23.90 -14.61 -9.68
N ASN A 36 -23.38 -14.33 -10.89
CA ASN A 36 -24.02 -14.77 -12.13
C ASN A 36 -23.84 -16.28 -12.40
N ALA A 37 -22.78 -16.89 -11.90
CA ALA A 37 -22.53 -18.32 -12.04
C ALA A 37 -23.23 -19.16 -10.96
N GLY A 38 -23.63 -18.55 -9.83
CA GLY A 38 -24.14 -19.24 -8.65
C GLY A 38 -23.04 -19.78 -7.73
N GLY A 39 -21.83 -19.25 -7.83
CA GLY A 39 -20.65 -19.58 -7.03
C GLY A 39 -19.37 -19.61 -7.86
N SER A 40 -18.21 -19.45 -7.20
CA SER A 40 -16.91 -19.38 -7.89
C SER A 40 -16.51 -20.68 -8.61
N THR A 41 -16.96 -21.82 -8.12
CA THR A 41 -16.69 -23.14 -8.68
C THR A 41 -17.72 -23.60 -9.72
N GLN A 42 -18.80 -22.85 -9.92
CA GLN A 42 -19.84 -23.16 -10.87
C GLN A 42 -19.45 -22.79 -12.29
N MET A 43 -20.06 -23.47 -13.28
CA MET A 43 -19.85 -23.19 -14.71
C MET A 43 -20.44 -21.82 -15.06
N PHE A 44 -19.66 -20.96 -15.67
CA PHE A 44 -20.09 -19.61 -16.07
C PHE A 44 -20.30 -19.47 -17.55
N ALA A 45 -19.24 -19.47 -18.36
CA ALA A 45 -19.35 -19.31 -19.80
C ALA A 45 -18.35 -20.22 -20.52
N TRP A 46 -18.68 -20.64 -21.77
CA TRP A 46 -17.88 -21.49 -22.63
C TRP A 46 -17.43 -22.82 -22.00
N GLY A 47 -18.15 -23.31 -20.98
CA GLY A 47 -17.83 -24.56 -20.29
C GLY A 47 -16.66 -24.44 -19.29
N TYR A 48 -16.34 -23.23 -18.86
CA TYR A 48 -15.32 -22.99 -17.83
C TYR A 48 -15.95 -22.47 -16.53
N GLU A 49 -15.35 -22.85 -15.42
CA GLU A 49 -15.74 -22.43 -14.07
C GLU A 49 -15.53 -20.92 -13.86
N ALA A 50 -16.34 -20.30 -13.02
CA ALA A 50 -16.34 -18.86 -12.77
C ALA A 50 -14.97 -18.31 -12.31
N TRP A 51 -14.25 -19.05 -11.42
CA TRP A 51 -12.95 -18.64 -10.94
C TRP A 51 -11.90 -18.45 -12.06
N ARG A 52 -12.00 -19.22 -13.15
CA ARG A 52 -11.10 -19.05 -14.30
C ARG A 52 -11.35 -17.73 -15.01
N TRP A 53 -12.61 -17.34 -15.13
CA TRP A 53 -12.99 -16.04 -15.68
C TRP A 53 -12.54 -14.87 -14.82
N MET A 54 -12.53 -15.03 -13.49
CA MET A 54 -11.98 -14.04 -12.57
C MET A 54 -10.50 -13.77 -12.85
N PHE A 55 -9.70 -14.79 -13.20
CA PHE A 55 -8.32 -14.59 -13.65
C PHE A 55 -8.22 -14.01 -15.06
N TRP A 56 -9.06 -14.45 -15.98
CA TRP A 56 -8.97 -14.00 -17.37
C TRP A 56 -9.40 -12.55 -17.54
N ILE A 57 -10.30 -12.02 -16.73
CA ILE A 57 -10.71 -10.61 -16.81
C ILE A 57 -9.55 -9.65 -16.54
N GLU A 58 -8.51 -10.09 -15.82
CA GLU A 58 -7.29 -9.33 -15.58
C GLU A 58 -6.51 -9.03 -16.87
N LEU A 59 -6.73 -9.80 -17.92
CA LEU A 59 -6.13 -9.53 -19.23
C LEU A 59 -6.59 -8.18 -19.81
N ALA A 60 -7.80 -7.73 -19.50
CA ALA A 60 -8.32 -6.48 -20.03
C ALA A 60 -7.51 -5.25 -19.55
N PRO A 61 -7.29 -5.02 -18.25
CA PRO A 61 -6.41 -3.95 -17.80
C PRO A 61 -4.94 -4.18 -18.19
N ALA A 62 -4.47 -5.43 -18.29
CA ALA A 62 -3.11 -5.73 -18.73
C ALA A 62 -2.87 -5.31 -20.19
N PHE A 63 -3.79 -5.62 -21.09
CA PHE A 63 -3.72 -5.16 -22.48
C PHE A 63 -3.85 -3.65 -22.59
N LEU A 64 -4.77 -3.03 -21.84
CA LEU A 64 -4.90 -1.57 -21.80
C LEU A 64 -3.58 -0.92 -21.36
N PHE A 65 -2.95 -1.44 -20.32
CA PHE A 65 -1.65 -0.97 -19.87
C PHE A 65 -0.56 -1.16 -20.93
N LEU A 66 -0.52 -2.33 -21.56
CA LEU A 66 0.43 -2.60 -22.67
C LEU A 66 0.28 -1.57 -23.80
N PHE A 67 -0.96 -1.28 -24.23
CA PHE A 67 -1.21 -0.28 -25.27
C PHE A 67 -0.81 1.12 -24.85
N THR A 68 -1.08 1.52 -23.59
CA THR A 68 -0.68 2.85 -23.08
C THR A 68 0.84 3.03 -23.06
N LEU A 69 1.63 1.96 -22.84
CA LEU A 69 3.09 2.04 -22.86
C LEU A 69 3.66 2.44 -24.23
N PHE A 70 2.95 2.15 -25.33
CA PHE A 70 3.36 2.62 -26.67
C PHE A 70 3.06 4.10 -26.93
N ILE A 71 2.17 4.69 -26.13
CA ILE A 71 1.72 6.08 -26.29
C ILE A 71 2.49 7.02 -25.34
N ILE A 72 2.90 6.53 -24.18
CA ILE A 72 3.61 7.32 -23.16
C ILE A 72 5.03 7.63 -23.65
N PRO A 73 5.42 8.92 -23.68
CA PRO A 73 6.78 9.31 -24.04
C PRO A 73 7.78 8.87 -22.97
N GLU A 74 9.02 8.68 -23.38
CA GLU A 74 10.14 8.36 -22.47
C GLU A 74 10.43 9.52 -21.51
N SER A 75 10.93 9.20 -20.31
CA SER A 75 11.27 10.19 -19.28
C SER A 75 12.28 11.23 -19.82
N PRO A 76 11.99 12.54 -19.73
CA PRO A 76 12.94 13.58 -20.13
C PRO A 76 14.29 13.47 -19.41
N ARG A 77 14.29 13.12 -18.13
CA ARG A 77 15.48 12.95 -17.33
C ARG A 77 16.32 11.74 -17.81
N PHE A 78 15.69 10.65 -18.16
CA PHE A 78 16.35 9.49 -18.76
C PHE A 78 16.93 9.82 -20.13
N LEU A 79 16.20 10.56 -20.95
CA LEU A 79 16.68 10.99 -22.29
C LEU A 79 17.92 11.88 -22.18
N VAL A 80 17.93 12.87 -21.24
CA VAL A 80 19.08 13.72 -20.98
C VAL A 80 20.26 12.90 -20.45
N ALA A 81 20.03 11.97 -19.52
CA ALA A 81 21.08 11.12 -18.96
C ALA A 81 21.75 10.24 -20.04
N ASN A 82 21.01 9.90 -21.13
CA ASN A 82 21.52 9.16 -22.27
C ASN A 82 21.97 10.07 -23.45
N GLY A 83 22.12 11.39 -23.23
CA GLY A 83 22.59 12.33 -24.25
C GLY A 83 21.57 12.69 -25.34
N LYS A 84 20.30 12.25 -25.22
CA LYS A 84 19.23 12.49 -26.21
C LYS A 84 18.49 13.80 -25.91
N ASN A 85 19.21 14.91 -25.87
CA ASN A 85 18.69 16.20 -25.46
C ASN A 85 17.56 16.73 -26.36
N GLU A 86 17.63 16.54 -27.66
CA GLU A 86 16.58 16.98 -28.61
C GLU A 86 15.24 16.29 -28.33
N LYS A 87 15.27 14.97 -28.11
CA LYS A 87 14.06 14.23 -27.75
C LYS A 87 13.53 14.63 -26.38
N ALA A 88 14.42 14.90 -25.42
CA ALA A 88 14.02 15.39 -24.11
C ALA A 88 13.31 16.76 -24.21
N LEU A 89 13.83 17.66 -25.05
CA LEU A 89 13.21 18.97 -25.29
C LEU A 89 11.85 18.84 -25.96
N GLU A 90 11.71 17.93 -26.93
CA GLU A 90 10.43 17.65 -27.59
C GLU A 90 9.37 17.17 -26.57
N VAL A 91 9.73 16.23 -25.72
CA VAL A 91 8.83 15.72 -24.66
C VAL A 91 8.47 16.82 -23.65
N LEU A 92 9.47 17.60 -23.20
CA LEU A 92 9.24 18.74 -22.29
C LEU A 92 8.35 19.80 -22.96
N GLY A 93 8.54 20.10 -24.25
CA GLY A 93 7.72 21.04 -25.00
C GLY A 93 6.24 20.61 -25.08
N ARG A 94 5.97 19.31 -25.26
CA ARG A 94 4.60 18.75 -25.21
C ARG A 94 3.96 18.85 -23.82
N LEU A 95 4.75 18.75 -22.73
CA LEU A 95 4.25 18.69 -21.37
C LEU A 95 4.15 20.07 -20.69
N MET A 96 5.06 20.99 -20.99
CA MET A 96 5.24 22.24 -20.24
C MET A 96 5.14 23.50 -21.12
N GLY A 97 5.16 23.40 -22.44
CA GLY A 97 5.12 24.55 -23.34
C GLY A 97 6.36 25.44 -23.21
N GLU A 98 6.14 26.73 -22.92
CA GLU A 98 7.21 27.76 -22.92
C GLU A 98 8.32 27.57 -21.87
N GLY A 99 8.15 26.71 -20.86
CA GLY A 99 9.17 26.43 -19.83
C GLY A 99 10.12 25.25 -20.15
N ALA A 100 10.00 24.62 -21.34
CA ALA A 100 10.71 23.40 -21.67
C ALA A 100 12.25 23.54 -21.69
N GLN A 101 12.76 24.66 -22.22
CA GLN A 101 14.19 24.92 -22.33
C GLN A 101 14.85 25.14 -20.96
N ASP A 102 14.18 25.90 -20.10
CA ASP A 102 14.65 26.15 -18.74
C ASP A 102 14.67 24.85 -17.94
N LYS A 103 13.64 24.03 -18.08
CA LYS A 103 13.58 22.72 -17.44
C LYS A 103 14.64 21.76 -17.96
N LEU A 104 14.94 21.78 -19.25
CA LEU A 104 16.04 21.01 -19.82
C LEU A 104 17.39 21.39 -19.20
N SER A 105 17.67 22.70 -19.10
CA SER A 105 18.90 23.20 -18.49
C SER A 105 19.01 22.86 -16.99
N GLU A 106 17.89 22.91 -16.26
CA GLU A 106 17.80 22.48 -14.87
C GLU A 106 18.14 20.98 -14.72
N ILE A 107 17.57 20.13 -15.58
CA ILE A 107 17.85 18.68 -15.59
C ILE A 107 19.34 18.44 -15.92
N GLN A 108 19.90 19.12 -16.91
CA GLN A 108 21.31 18.98 -17.30
C GLN A 108 22.23 19.40 -16.16
N SER A 109 21.99 20.55 -15.51
CA SER A 109 22.77 21.01 -14.37
C SER A 109 22.66 20.08 -13.16
N SER A 110 21.47 19.56 -12.88
CA SER A 110 21.23 18.56 -11.85
C SER A 110 22.01 17.26 -12.09
N LEU A 111 22.04 16.78 -13.34
CA LEU A 111 22.79 15.58 -13.72
C LEU A 111 24.30 15.83 -13.74
N ALA A 112 24.76 16.99 -14.17
CA ALA A 112 26.18 17.38 -14.15
C ALA A 112 26.71 17.56 -12.72
N GLY A 113 25.87 18.07 -11.81
CA GLY A 113 26.19 18.21 -10.38
C GLY A 113 26.19 16.88 -9.62
N SER A 114 25.41 15.90 -10.08
CA SER A 114 25.32 14.58 -9.46
C SER A 114 26.37 13.61 -10.03
N LYS A 115 27.67 13.89 -9.77
CA LYS A 115 28.77 12.93 -10.07
C LYS A 115 28.64 11.60 -9.31
N HIS A 116 27.75 11.53 -8.33
CA HIS A 116 27.58 10.37 -7.47
C HIS A 116 26.31 9.61 -7.85
N ARG A 117 26.48 8.46 -8.50
CA ARG A 117 25.35 7.50 -8.65
C ARG A 117 25.06 6.91 -7.26
N PRO A 118 23.79 6.90 -6.78
CA PRO A 118 23.44 6.29 -5.51
C PRO A 118 23.95 4.84 -5.46
N ARG A 119 24.81 4.54 -4.48
CA ARG A 119 25.36 3.21 -4.25
C ARG A 119 24.85 2.69 -2.92
N LEU A 120 24.68 1.39 -2.81
CA LEU A 120 24.36 0.76 -1.52
C LEU A 120 25.39 1.08 -0.43
N SER A 121 26.66 1.30 -0.84
CA SER A 121 27.73 1.75 0.07
C SER A 121 27.48 3.11 0.73
N ASP A 122 26.65 3.97 0.14
CA ASP A 122 26.37 5.31 0.67
C ASP A 122 25.49 5.26 1.94
N MET A 123 24.80 4.13 2.14
CA MET A 123 24.03 3.86 3.35
C MET A 123 24.91 3.53 4.55
N LEU A 124 26.20 3.26 4.31
CA LEU A 124 27.17 2.97 5.37
C LEU A 124 27.80 4.26 5.88
N ASP A 125 27.86 4.38 7.20
CA ASP A 125 28.69 5.37 7.89
C ASP A 125 30.04 4.72 8.21
N SER A 126 31.12 5.43 7.93
CA SER A 126 32.49 4.93 8.19
C SER A 126 32.77 4.54 9.65
N LYS A 127 31.98 5.08 10.60
CA LYS A 127 32.14 4.86 12.03
C LYS A 127 31.09 3.95 12.68
N ARG A 128 29.89 3.89 12.11
CA ARG A 128 28.70 3.25 12.74
C ARG A 128 28.08 2.10 11.93
N GLY A 129 28.63 1.77 10.76
CA GLY A 129 28.01 0.79 9.87
C GLY A 129 26.78 1.38 9.15
N VAL A 130 25.64 0.69 9.14
CA VAL A 130 24.42 1.19 8.49
C VAL A 130 23.88 2.41 9.22
N ARG A 131 23.63 3.50 8.50
CA ARG A 131 23.09 4.76 9.08
C ARG A 131 21.77 4.49 9.82
N PRO A 132 21.57 5.06 11.03
CA PRO A 132 20.36 4.83 11.83
C PRO A 132 19.06 5.12 11.10
N ILE A 133 19.04 6.13 10.23
CA ILE A 133 17.84 6.50 9.46
C ILE A 133 17.39 5.40 8.49
N ILE A 134 18.32 4.58 7.97
CA ILE A 134 17.98 3.42 7.13
C ILE A 134 17.21 2.37 7.94
N TRP A 135 17.60 2.12 9.18
CA TRP A 135 16.86 1.22 10.07
C TRP A 135 15.46 1.74 10.38
N VAL A 136 15.32 3.05 10.54
CA VAL A 136 13.99 3.68 10.72
C VAL A 136 13.12 3.42 9.49
N GLY A 137 13.66 3.61 8.28
CA GLY A 137 12.93 3.33 7.04
C GLY A 137 12.56 1.85 6.89
N ILE A 138 13.49 0.93 7.17
CA ILE A 138 13.27 -0.53 7.14
C ILE A 138 12.10 -0.92 8.05
N TRP A 139 12.13 -0.51 9.32
CA TRP A 139 11.11 -0.88 10.27
C TRP A 139 9.77 -0.18 10.00
N LEU A 140 9.79 1.07 9.57
CA LEU A 140 8.56 1.78 9.19
C LEU A 140 7.84 1.05 8.05
N ALA A 141 8.59 0.63 7.02
CA ALA A 141 8.07 -0.11 5.89
C ALA A 141 7.61 -1.54 6.28
N ALA A 142 8.36 -2.21 7.15
CA ALA A 142 7.98 -3.52 7.67
C ALA A 142 6.69 -3.47 8.49
N PHE A 143 6.53 -2.49 9.39
CA PHE A 143 5.32 -2.35 10.21
C PHE A 143 4.07 -2.12 9.36
N GLN A 144 4.17 -1.40 8.25
CA GLN A 144 3.03 -1.24 7.33
C GLN A 144 2.47 -2.59 6.87
N GLN A 145 3.31 -3.59 6.70
CA GLN A 145 2.89 -4.92 6.25
C GLN A 145 2.52 -5.85 7.42
N LEU A 146 3.26 -5.76 8.52
CA LEU A 146 3.06 -6.63 9.70
C LEU A 146 1.72 -6.44 10.40
N VAL A 147 1.03 -5.32 10.17
CA VAL A 147 -0.35 -5.11 10.64
C VAL A 147 -1.39 -5.93 9.84
N GLY A 148 -0.98 -6.69 8.82
CA GLY A 148 -1.82 -7.67 8.16
C GLY A 148 -2.74 -7.15 7.07
N ILE A 149 -2.51 -5.94 6.54
CA ILE A 149 -3.41 -5.33 5.54
C ILE A 149 -3.57 -6.20 4.28
N ASN A 150 -2.47 -6.74 3.77
CA ASN A 150 -2.53 -7.58 2.58
C ASN A 150 -3.22 -8.92 2.84
N VAL A 151 -3.17 -9.43 4.07
CA VAL A 151 -3.94 -10.61 4.45
C VAL A 151 -5.44 -10.34 4.33
N VAL A 152 -5.91 -9.18 4.80
CA VAL A 152 -7.32 -8.78 4.69
C VAL A 152 -7.76 -8.69 3.23
N PHE A 153 -6.91 -8.20 2.33
CA PHE A 153 -7.23 -8.08 0.91
C PHE A 153 -7.07 -9.39 0.14
N TYR A 154 -5.99 -10.13 0.36
CA TYR A 154 -5.70 -11.34 -0.43
C TYR A 154 -6.52 -12.55 0.03
N TYR A 155 -6.75 -12.66 1.32
CA TYR A 155 -7.52 -13.76 1.90
C TYR A 155 -8.91 -13.34 2.39
N GLY A 156 -9.40 -12.16 1.99
CA GLY A 156 -10.66 -11.61 2.49
C GLY A 156 -11.84 -12.56 2.36
N ALA A 157 -12.04 -13.18 1.18
CA ALA A 157 -13.10 -14.16 0.99
C ALA A 157 -12.93 -15.40 1.89
N VAL A 158 -11.71 -15.94 1.96
CA VAL A 158 -11.40 -17.10 2.81
C VAL A 158 -11.60 -16.76 4.29
N LEU A 159 -11.21 -15.57 4.69
CA LEU A 159 -11.34 -15.06 6.05
C LEU A 159 -12.82 -14.98 6.46
N TRP A 160 -13.66 -14.38 5.64
CA TRP A 160 -15.08 -14.23 5.94
C TRP A 160 -15.81 -15.57 5.91
N GLN A 161 -15.45 -16.48 5.00
CA GLN A 161 -15.97 -17.85 5.01
C GLN A 161 -15.53 -18.62 6.27
N ALA A 162 -14.27 -18.47 6.71
CA ALA A 162 -13.77 -19.03 7.96
C ALA A 162 -14.48 -18.44 9.20
N ALA A 163 -14.98 -17.21 9.10
CA ALA A 163 -15.81 -16.57 10.12
C ALA A 163 -17.29 -16.96 10.05
N GLY A 164 -17.68 -17.86 9.13
CA GLY A 164 -19.04 -18.41 9.01
C GLY A 164 -19.95 -17.70 8.01
N PHE A 165 -19.45 -16.75 7.23
CA PHE A 165 -20.22 -16.10 6.16
C PHE A 165 -20.30 -17.00 4.92
N THR A 166 -21.37 -16.87 4.14
CA THR A 166 -21.49 -17.51 2.83
C THR A 166 -20.49 -16.92 1.85
N GLU A 167 -20.16 -17.66 0.78
CA GLU A 167 -19.24 -17.18 -0.26
C GLU A 167 -19.72 -15.86 -0.88
N ASP A 168 -20.99 -15.76 -1.21
CA ASP A 168 -21.59 -14.56 -1.81
C ASP A 168 -21.44 -13.34 -0.89
N ASN A 169 -21.76 -13.47 0.39
CA ASN A 169 -21.58 -12.42 1.39
C ASN A 169 -20.09 -12.07 1.58
N ALA A 170 -19.21 -13.05 1.59
CA ALA A 170 -17.77 -12.83 1.73
C ALA A 170 -17.20 -12.01 0.55
N LEU A 171 -17.61 -12.32 -0.67
CA LEU A 171 -17.22 -11.55 -1.86
C LEU A 171 -17.82 -10.13 -1.85
N LEU A 172 -19.09 -9.99 -1.44
CA LEU A 172 -19.74 -8.68 -1.31
C LEU A 172 -19.04 -7.81 -0.26
N ILE A 173 -18.64 -8.38 0.87
CA ILE A 173 -17.87 -7.66 1.91
C ILE A 173 -16.54 -7.13 1.33
N ASN A 174 -15.84 -7.90 0.49
CA ASN A 174 -14.63 -7.43 -0.16
C ASN A 174 -14.89 -6.23 -1.09
N VAL A 175 -16.01 -6.23 -1.82
CA VAL A 175 -16.42 -5.08 -2.65
C VAL A 175 -16.65 -3.84 -1.79
N VAL A 176 -17.41 -3.97 -0.68
CA VAL A 176 -17.68 -2.87 0.26
C VAL A 176 -16.35 -2.34 0.84
N THR A 177 -15.49 -3.24 1.29
CA THR A 177 -14.16 -2.90 1.84
C THR A 177 -13.29 -2.16 0.82
N GLY A 178 -13.32 -2.57 -0.45
CA GLY A 178 -12.64 -1.87 -1.55
C GLY A 178 -13.18 -0.45 -1.76
N GLY A 179 -14.50 -0.28 -1.77
CA GLY A 179 -15.15 1.03 -1.89
C GLY A 179 -14.81 1.98 -0.73
N VAL A 180 -14.87 1.45 0.50
CA VAL A 180 -14.48 2.18 1.72
C VAL A 180 -13.00 2.60 1.66
N SER A 181 -12.12 1.74 1.13
CA SER A 181 -10.69 2.01 0.97
C SER A 181 -10.43 3.22 0.06
N ILE A 182 -11.19 3.36 -1.04
CA ILE A 182 -11.07 4.51 -1.94
C ILE A 182 -11.43 5.80 -1.19
N GLY A 183 -12.56 5.81 -0.47
CA GLY A 183 -12.98 6.96 0.33
C GLY A 183 -11.94 7.35 1.38
N ALA A 184 -11.40 6.37 2.12
CA ALA A 184 -10.36 6.59 3.13
C ALA A 184 -9.06 7.15 2.52
N CYS A 185 -8.64 6.68 1.34
CA CYS A 185 -7.46 7.18 0.66
C CYS A 185 -7.63 8.62 0.17
N LEU A 186 -8.82 9.00 -0.31
CA LEU A 186 -9.14 10.38 -0.66
C LEU A 186 -9.03 11.30 0.57
N VAL A 187 -9.55 10.86 1.72
CA VAL A 187 -9.40 11.58 3.00
C VAL A 187 -7.93 11.74 3.39
N ALA A 188 -7.12 10.69 3.24
CA ALA A 188 -5.68 10.75 3.51
C ALA A 188 -4.99 11.85 2.70
N THR A 189 -5.31 11.94 1.41
CA THR A 189 -4.72 12.94 0.50
C THR A 189 -5.02 14.37 0.95
N LEU A 190 -6.19 14.61 1.56
CA LEU A 190 -6.56 15.92 2.09
C LEU A 190 -5.95 16.21 3.46
N LEU A 191 -5.68 15.20 4.27
CA LEU A 191 -5.23 15.35 5.64
C LEU A 191 -3.71 15.35 5.79
N VAL A 192 -2.96 14.69 4.91
CA VAL A 192 -1.52 14.49 5.04
C VAL A 192 -0.74 15.80 5.16
N ASP A 193 -1.12 16.80 4.38
CA ASP A 193 -0.46 18.11 4.38
C ASP A 193 -1.03 19.06 5.46
N ARG A 194 -2.22 18.76 5.99
CA ARG A 194 -2.84 19.57 7.05
C ARG A 194 -2.42 19.15 8.44
N ILE A 195 -2.43 17.86 8.73
CA ILE A 195 -2.17 17.31 10.06
C ILE A 195 -0.68 17.01 10.26
N GLY A 196 0.00 16.52 9.22
CA GLY A 196 1.38 16.04 9.28
C GLY A 196 1.45 14.52 9.26
N ARG A 197 2.68 14.01 9.04
CA ARG A 197 2.90 12.58 8.79
C ARG A 197 2.90 11.79 10.09
N LYS A 198 3.63 12.26 11.09
CA LYS A 198 3.76 11.57 12.38
C LYS A 198 2.43 11.45 13.15
N PRO A 199 1.62 12.51 13.31
CA PRO A 199 0.32 12.40 13.99
C PRO A 199 -0.62 11.44 13.25
N LEU A 200 -0.65 11.45 11.90
CA LEU A 200 -1.48 10.54 11.13
C LEU A 200 -1.07 9.09 11.33
N LEU A 201 0.23 8.78 11.32
CA LEU A 201 0.72 7.42 11.59
C LEU A 201 0.33 6.96 13.00
N LEU A 202 0.37 7.85 14.01
CA LEU A 202 -0.04 7.51 15.37
C LEU A 202 -1.54 7.23 15.49
N VAL A 203 -2.39 8.11 14.92
CA VAL A 203 -3.84 7.89 14.86
C VAL A 203 -4.16 6.56 14.18
N GLY A 204 -3.48 6.28 13.05
CA GLY A 204 -3.61 5.01 12.35
C GLY A 204 -3.21 3.81 13.20
N SER A 205 -2.03 3.86 13.85
CA SER A 205 -1.55 2.77 14.69
C SER A 205 -2.51 2.44 15.84
N PHE A 206 -2.99 3.44 16.56
CA PHE A 206 -3.94 3.22 17.65
C PHE A 206 -5.31 2.76 17.14
N GLY A 207 -5.81 3.35 16.06
CA GLY A 207 -7.07 2.93 15.44
C GLY A 207 -7.01 1.50 14.94
N MET A 208 -5.93 1.12 14.25
CA MET A 208 -5.69 -0.26 13.81
C MET A 208 -5.58 -1.22 14.99
N ALA A 209 -4.82 -0.87 16.04
CA ALA A 209 -4.66 -1.73 17.20
C ALA A 209 -5.99 -2.00 17.90
N LEU A 210 -6.84 -0.98 18.06
CA LEU A 210 -8.17 -1.10 18.65
C LEU A 210 -9.08 -2.00 17.81
N THR A 211 -9.15 -1.76 16.51
CA THR A 211 -10.05 -2.48 15.60
C THR A 211 -9.61 -3.93 15.37
N LEU A 212 -8.30 -4.17 15.20
CA LEU A 212 -7.73 -5.53 15.10
C LEU A 212 -7.88 -6.28 16.43
N GLY A 213 -7.72 -5.59 17.57
CA GLY A 213 -7.95 -6.15 18.91
C GLY A 213 -9.41 -6.56 19.12
N ALA A 214 -10.36 -5.74 18.67
CA ALA A 214 -11.77 -6.08 18.69
C ALA A 214 -12.09 -7.31 17.82
N MET A 215 -11.53 -7.37 16.60
CA MET A 215 -11.66 -8.56 15.75
C MET A 215 -11.06 -9.80 16.39
N ALA A 216 -9.84 -9.69 16.96
CA ALA A 216 -9.18 -10.77 17.66
C ALA A 216 -10.04 -11.32 18.81
N PHE A 217 -10.65 -10.43 19.60
CA PHE A 217 -11.53 -10.80 20.68
C PHE A 217 -12.79 -11.52 20.20
N VAL A 218 -13.47 -10.96 19.18
CA VAL A 218 -14.68 -11.57 18.61
C VAL A 218 -14.37 -12.95 18.03
N PHE A 219 -13.27 -13.11 17.28
CA PHE A 219 -12.91 -14.41 16.71
C PHE A 219 -12.42 -15.43 17.76
N ALA A 220 -11.79 -14.96 18.84
CA ALA A 220 -11.35 -15.84 19.92
C ALA A 220 -12.51 -16.33 20.81
N THR A 221 -13.59 -15.56 20.92
CA THR A 221 -14.76 -15.89 21.74
C THR A 221 -15.87 -16.54 20.94
N GLY A 222 -15.74 -16.64 19.60
CA GLY A 222 -16.71 -17.30 18.73
C GLY A 222 -16.80 -18.80 18.99
N ALA A 223 -17.99 -19.36 18.89
CA ALA A 223 -18.22 -20.80 19.04
C ALA A 223 -17.68 -21.55 17.81
N LEU A 224 -17.10 -22.73 18.02
CA LEU A 224 -16.79 -23.65 16.92
C LEU A 224 -18.03 -24.47 16.58
N GLY A 225 -18.43 -24.45 15.31
CA GLY A 225 -19.49 -25.31 14.78
C GLY A 225 -19.06 -26.78 14.69
N GLU A 226 -20.01 -27.67 14.41
CA GLU A 226 -19.75 -29.11 14.28
C GLU A 226 -18.68 -29.48 13.25
N ASN A 227 -18.47 -28.63 12.26
CA ASN A 227 -17.45 -28.81 11.21
C ASN A 227 -16.10 -28.13 11.54
N GLY A 228 -15.90 -27.67 12.77
CA GLY A 228 -14.70 -26.94 13.16
C GLY A 228 -14.60 -25.52 12.59
N ALA A 229 -15.57 -25.06 11.80
CA ALA A 229 -15.66 -23.69 11.32
C ALA A 229 -16.13 -22.76 12.45
N LEU A 230 -15.61 -21.55 12.49
CA LEU A 230 -16.04 -20.53 13.45
C LEU A 230 -17.49 -20.14 13.13
N LYS A 231 -18.37 -20.20 14.12
CA LYS A 231 -19.75 -19.76 14.01
C LYS A 231 -19.94 -18.51 14.87
N LEU A 232 -19.98 -17.37 14.21
CA LEU A 232 -20.29 -16.11 14.87
C LEU A 232 -21.81 -15.95 14.97
N GLY A 233 -22.30 -15.50 16.13
CA GLY A 233 -23.68 -15.00 16.22
C GLY A 233 -23.83 -13.69 15.43
N ASP A 234 -25.06 -13.32 15.10
CA ASP A 234 -25.35 -12.15 14.27
C ASP A 234 -24.70 -10.88 14.78
N ASP A 235 -24.75 -10.61 16.08
CA ASP A 235 -24.13 -9.44 16.71
C ASP A 235 -22.60 -9.50 16.61
N ALA A 236 -22.00 -10.66 16.86
CA ALA A 236 -20.55 -10.84 16.80
C ALA A 236 -20.04 -10.70 15.36
N GLY A 237 -20.77 -11.24 14.38
CA GLY A 237 -20.48 -11.05 12.96
C GLY A 237 -20.54 -9.60 12.54
N LEU A 238 -21.55 -8.85 12.99
CA LEU A 238 -21.67 -7.42 12.72
C LEU A 238 -20.52 -6.61 13.34
N ILE A 239 -20.15 -6.90 14.58
CA ILE A 239 -19.01 -6.25 15.25
C ILE A 239 -17.71 -6.50 14.48
N ALA A 240 -17.46 -7.76 14.07
CA ALA A 240 -16.29 -8.12 13.25
C ALA A 240 -16.28 -7.36 11.93
N LEU A 241 -17.40 -7.25 11.25
CA LEU A 241 -17.54 -6.53 9.98
C LEU A 241 -17.26 -5.04 10.14
N ILE A 242 -17.83 -4.39 11.15
CA ILE A 242 -17.62 -2.98 11.45
C ILE A 242 -16.14 -2.76 11.81
N ALA A 243 -15.56 -3.58 12.69
CA ALA A 243 -14.17 -3.47 13.10
C ALA A 243 -13.21 -3.65 11.91
N ALA A 244 -13.47 -4.59 11.00
CA ALA A 244 -12.67 -4.80 9.80
C ALA A 244 -12.70 -3.58 8.87
N ASN A 245 -13.87 -3.01 8.61
CA ASN A 245 -13.97 -1.82 7.76
C ASN A 245 -13.34 -0.58 8.43
N LEU A 246 -13.50 -0.41 9.74
CA LEU A 246 -12.80 0.65 10.48
C LEU A 246 -11.27 0.46 10.45
N TYR A 247 -10.78 -0.77 10.57
CA TYR A 247 -9.36 -1.08 10.40
C TYR A 247 -8.85 -0.63 9.03
N VAL A 248 -9.58 -0.97 7.96
CA VAL A 248 -9.23 -0.58 6.59
C VAL A 248 -9.27 0.93 6.41
N ILE A 249 -10.24 1.63 7.03
CA ILE A 249 -10.29 3.10 7.05
C ILE A 249 -9.05 3.68 7.72
N PHE A 250 -8.72 3.22 8.94
CA PHE A 250 -7.54 3.70 9.65
C PHE A 250 -6.26 3.45 8.85
N PHE A 251 -6.11 2.28 8.24
CA PHE A 251 -4.95 1.99 7.41
C PHE A 251 -4.87 2.89 6.18
N ASN A 252 -5.92 2.95 5.36
CA ASN A 252 -5.90 3.68 4.08
C ASN A 252 -5.94 5.21 4.26
N ALA A 253 -6.50 5.71 5.37
CA ALA A 253 -6.46 7.14 5.69
C ALA A 253 -5.11 7.57 6.29
N THR A 254 -4.24 6.65 6.67
CA THR A 254 -2.98 6.98 7.36
C THR A 254 -1.80 6.18 6.80
N TRP A 255 -1.53 4.97 7.29
CA TRP A 255 -0.34 4.17 6.98
C TRP A 255 -0.16 3.86 5.50
N GLY A 256 -1.24 3.62 4.77
CA GLY A 256 -1.19 3.30 3.34
C GLY A 256 -0.39 4.33 2.54
N PRO A 257 -0.88 5.57 2.42
CA PRO A 257 -0.19 6.62 1.68
C PRO A 257 0.93 7.29 2.48
N VAL A 258 0.73 7.56 3.80
CA VAL A 258 1.61 8.44 4.59
C VAL A 258 2.99 7.82 4.81
N MET A 259 3.09 6.50 4.94
CA MET A 259 4.39 5.83 5.08
C MET A 259 5.29 6.08 3.87
N TRP A 260 4.76 5.97 2.65
CA TRP A 260 5.52 6.22 1.43
C TRP A 260 5.94 7.69 1.28
N VAL A 261 5.06 8.61 1.67
CA VAL A 261 5.37 10.06 1.70
C VAL A 261 6.51 10.30 2.69
N MET A 262 6.39 9.78 3.92
CA MET A 262 7.44 9.94 4.94
C MET A 262 8.78 9.35 4.50
N LEU A 263 8.79 8.15 3.89
CA LEU A 263 10.02 7.56 3.34
C LEU A 263 10.65 8.43 2.25
N GLY A 264 9.83 9.03 1.39
CA GLY A 264 10.31 9.94 0.34
C GLY A 264 10.93 11.23 0.89
N GLU A 265 10.47 11.69 2.05
CA GLU A 265 10.87 12.94 2.67
C GLU A 265 12.02 12.76 3.69
N MET A 266 12.06 11.64 4.43
CA MET A 266 13.00 11.48 5.56
C MET A 266 14.46 11.26 5.14
N PHE A 267 14.72 10.76 3.94
CA PHE A 267 16.08 10.45 3.50
C PHE A 267 16.75 11.65 2.88
N PRO A 268 18.01 11.97 3.27
CA PRO A 268 18.85 12.95 2.58
C PRO A 268 19.00 12.62 1.09
N ASN A 269 19.13 13.64 0.25
CA ASN A 269 19.21 13.49 -1.20
C ASN A 269 20.24 12.46 -1.68
N GLN A 270 21.40 12.37 -0.99
CA GLN A 270 22.49 11.46 -1.36
C GLN A 270 22.13 9.99 -1.26
N ILE A 271 21.31 9.61 -0.26
CA ILE A 271 20.97 8.22 0.04
C ILE A 271 19.50 7.89 -0.23
N ARG A 272 18.69 8.87 -0.68
CA ARG A 272 17.24 8.70 -0.85
C ARG A 272 16.87 7.54 -1.75
N GLY A 273 17.51 7.41 -2.91
CA GLY A 273 17.22 6.31 -3.84
C GLY A 273 17.51 4.94 -3.23
N SER A 274 18.69 4.79 -2.59
CA SER A 274 19.08 3.54 -1.92
C SER A 274 18.24 3.27 -0.67
N GLY A 275 17.93 4.30 0.13
CA GLY A 275 17.08 4.19 1.31
C GLY A 275 15.65 3.76 0.97
N LEU A 276 15.04 4.35 -0.07
CA LEU A 276 13.73 3.94 -0.58
C LEU A 276 13.74 2.51 -1.10
N ALA A 277 14.79 2.11 -1.84
CA ALA A 277 14.89 0.75 -2.38
C ALA A 277 14.98 -0.30 -1.26
N VAL A 278 15.82 -0.08 -0.25
CA VAL A 278 15.98 -1.01 0.87
C VAL A 278 14.73 -1.05 1.76
N SER A 279 14.12 0.11 2.03
CA SER A 279 12.85 0.17 2.78
C SER A 279 11.72 -0.51 2.01
N GLY A 280 11.62 -0.30 0.69
CA GLY A 280 10.66 -0.99 -0.17
C GLY A 280 10.88 -2.51 -0.19
N LEU A 281 12.15 -2.97 -0.27
CA LEU A 281 12.48 -4.38 -0.17
C LEU A 281 12.02 -4.96 1.19
N SER A 282 12.25 -4.23 2.28
CA SER A 282 11.79 -4.64 3.62
C SER A 282 10.27 -4.78 3.68
N ALA A 283 9.52 -3.86 3.08
CA ALA A 283 8.06 -3.97 2.98
C ALA A 283 7.65 -5.26 2.27
N TRP A 284 8.26 -5.57 1.11
CA TRP A 284 7.91 -6.77 0.35
C TRP A 284 8.33 -8.07 1.02
N VAL A 285 9.47 -8.10 1.71
CA VAL A 285 9.89 -9.26 2.52
C VAL A 285 8.92 -9.48 3.68
N ALA A 286 8.52 -8.41 4.39
CA ALA A 286 7.53 -8.51 5.46
C ALA A 286 6.15 -8.95 4.91
N ASN A 287 5.72 -8.41 3.77
CA ASN A 287 4.48 -8.83 3.10
C ASN A 287 4.52 -10.32 2.73
N PHE A 288 5.59 -10.78 2.10
CA PHE A 288 5.76 -12.20 1.78
C PHE A 288 5.66 -13.07 3.04
N GLY A 289 6.38 -12.70 4.11
CA GLY A 289 6.36 -13.44 5.36
C GLY A 289 4.98 -13.53 5.98
N ILE A 290 4.28 -12.39 6.14
CA ILE A 290 2.97 -12.36 6.78
C ILE A 290 1.89 -13.08 5.95
N THR A 291 1.98 -12.98 4.62
CA THR A 291 1.02 -13.60 3.69
C THR A 291 1.21 -15.11 3.65
N MET A 292 2.46 -15.59 3.62
CA MET A 292 2.76 -17.04 3.66
C MET A 292 2.45 -17.68 5.01
N LEU A 293 2.63 -16.94 6.10
CA LEU A 293 2.34 -17.44 7.45
C LEU A 293 0.84 -17.46 7.77
N PHE A 294 0.01 -16.68 7.09
CA PHE A 294 -1.41 -16.58 7.44
C PHE A 294 -2.16 -17.92 7.39
N PRO A 295 -2.07 -18.77 6.34
CA PRO A 295 -2.73 -20.08 6.36
C PRO A 295 -2.27 -20.97 7.52
N VAL A 296 -0.97 -20.92 7.86
CA VAL A 296 -0.41 -21.66 9.01
C VAL A 296 -0.96 -21.11 10.33
N MET A 297 -1.04 -19.80 10.46
CA MET A 297 -1.65 -19.16 11.64
C MET A 297 -3.13 -19.48 11.75
N LEU A 298 -3.86 -19.47 10.64
CA LEU A 298 -5.27 -19.79 10.60
C LEU A 298 -5.54 -21.21 11.12
N THR A 299 -4.75 -22.19 10.70
CA THR A 299 -4.89 -23.58 11.14
C THR A 299 -4.31 -23.85 12.54
N GLY A 300 -3.26 -23.13 12.95
CA GLY A 300 -2.56 -23.36 14.21
C GLY A 300 -3.13 -22.61 15.41
N ILE A 301 -3.37 -21.31 15.27
CA ILE A 301 -3.82 -20.41 16.36
C ILE A 301 -5.20 -19.80 16.09
N GLY A 302 -5.78 -20.09 14.93
CA GLY A 302 -7.08 -19.58 14.51
C GLY A 302 -7.09 -18.07 14.18
N LEU A 303 -8.26 -17.57 13.75
CA LEU A 303 -8.43 -16.16 13.40
C LEU A 303 -8.13 -15.22 14.56
N GLY A 304 -8.62 -15.54 15.77
CA GLY A 304 -8.41 -14.72 16.96
C GLY A 304 -6.92 -14.51 17.27
N GLY A 305 -6.12 -15.58 17.21
CA GLY A 305 -4.67 -15.52 17.41
C GLY A 305 -3.96 -14.70 16.33
N ALA A 306 -4.31 -14.91 15.06
CA ALA A 306 -3.72 -14.19 13.94
C ALA A 306 -3.97 -12.67 14.04
N TYR A 307 -5.21 -12.27 14.29
CA TYR A 307 -5.57 -10.86 14.46
C TYR A 307 -4.98 -10.24 15.74
N GLY A 308 -4.82 -11.03 16.80
CA GLY A 308 -4.11 -10.61 18.01
C GLY A 308 -2.64 -10.25 17.74
N ILE A 309 -1.95 -11.02 16.90
CA ILE A 309 -0.59 -10.72 16.45
C ILE A 309 -0.54 -9.42 15.64
N TYR A 310 -1.50 -9.21 14.73
CA TYR A 310 -1.56 -7.97 13.94
C TYR A 310 -1.84 -6.75 14.82
N ALA A 311 -2.75 -6.87 15.81
CA ALA A 311 -3.02 -5.82 16.80
C ALA A 311 -1.78 -5.48 17.63
N PHE A 312 -1.00 -6.48 18.01
CA PHE A 312 0.27 -6.31 18.72
C PHE A 312 1.29 -5.53 17.87
N PHE A 313 1.44 -5.88 16.59
CA PHE A 313 2.32 -5.11 15.70
C PHE A 313 1.83 -3.68 15.47
N ALA A 314 0.52 -3.45 15.42
CA ALA A 314 -0.04 -2.09 15.35
C ALA A 314 0.31 -1.27 16.60
N LEU A 315 0.25 -1.85 17.80
CA LEU A 315 0.70 -1.19 19.04
C LEU A 315 2.20 -0.89 19.05
N ILE A 316 3.03 -1.86 18.63
CA ILE A 316 4.49 -1.66 18.52
C ILE A 316 4.79 -0.56 17.51
N SER A 317 4.06 -0.50 16.39
CA SER A 317 4.23 0.55 15.40
C SER A 317 3.97 1.95 15.97
N ALA A 318 2.97 2.09 16.86
CA ALA A 318 2.72 3.36 17.55
C ALA A 318 3.92 3.78 18.41
N PHE A 319 4.44 2.85 19.21
CA PHE A 319 5.63 3.11 20.04
C PHE A 319 6.84 3.46 19.18
N PHE A 320 7.04 2.73 18.09
CA PHE A 320 8.13 3.00 17.12
C PHE A 320 8.01 4.39 16.51
N VAL A 321 6.82 4.78 16.06
CA VAL A 321 6.56 6.11 15.49
C VAL A 321 6.82 7.21 16.52
N VAL A 322 6.38 7.05 17.76
CA VAL A 322 6.66 8.04 18.83
C VAL A 322 8.15 8.26 19.01
N LYS A 323 8.91 7.17 19.12
CA LYS A 323 10.31 7.19 19.56
C LYS A 323 11.31 7.47 18.43
N PHE A 324 11.09 6.93 17.24
CA PHE A 324 12.11 6.89 16.18
C PHE A 324 11.79 7.75 14.96
N THR A 325 10.52 8.13 14.74
CA THR A 325 10.19 8.98 13.60
C THR A 325 10.15 10.45 14.00
N ARG A 326 10.60 11.31 13.09
CA ARG A 326 10.48 12.77 13.21
C ARG A 326 9.38 13.24 12.27
N GLU A 327 8.73 14.37 12.61
CA GLU A 327 7.77 15.01 11.69
C GLU A 327 8.55 15.59 10.50
N THR A 328 8.03 15.35 9.29
CA THR A 328 8.65 15.84 8.05
C THR A 328 7.87 16.98 7.41
N LYS A 329 6.67 17.27 7.90
CA LYS A 329 5.84 18.35 7.37
C LYS A 329 6.56 19.69 7.44
N GLY A 330 6.67 20.37 6.28
CA GLY A 330 7.22 21.74 6.18
C GLY A 330 8.74 21.82 6.27
N LEU A 331 9.44 20.70 6.30
CA LEU A 331 10.91 20.67 6.22
C LEU A 331 11.36 20.60 4.75
N GLU A 332 12.36 21.39 4.38
CA GLU A 332 12.99 21.26 3.08
C GLU A 332 13.87 20.02 3.05
N LEU A 333 13.97 19.41 1.86
CA LEU A 333 14.71 18.15 1.69
C LEU A 333 16.22 18.32 1.97
N GLU A 334 16.71 19.54 1.88
CA GLU A 334 18.08 19.97 2.16
C GLU A 334 18.39 20.01 3.66
N ASP A 335 17.38 20.23 4.51
CA ASP A 335 17.50 20.30 5.97
C ASP A 335 17.46 18.92 6.65
N MET A 336 17.20 17.86 5.88
CA MET A 336 17.20 16.49 6.39
C MET A 336 18.61 15.96 6.61
N GLN A 337 19.09 16.14 7.83
CA GLN A 337 20.33 15.53 8.31
C GLN A 337 20.04 14.13 8.81
N GLY A 338 20.63 13.11 8.15
CA GLY A 338 20.52 11.70 8.53
C GLY A 338 21.35 11.32 9.77
#